data_7955d066c84d5bac7baf11df402b4828
#
_entry.id   7955d066c84d5bac7baf11df402b4828
#
_cell.length_a   1.000
_cell.length_b   1.000
_cell.length_c   1.000
_cell.angle_alpha   90.00
_cell.angle_beta   90.00
_cell.angle_gamma   90.00
#
_symmetry.space_group_name_H-M   'P 1'
#
loop_
_entity.id
_entity.type
_entity.pdbx_description
1 polymer ?
#
loop_
_entity_poly.entity_id
_entity_poly.type
_entity_poly.pdbx_seq_one_letter_code
_entity_poly.pdbx_strand_id
1 'polypeptide(L)'
;NHYITIKTEEPDEAALLIKKMLTKNKKITALICSTEYSAVGAIKACNSLNKKIGEDISIITFDGPVVGSLTYPSITAVSHPREKLGLNAIEMLIEMDNKNYKHKSYLAKPKIIERGTVHKIKK
;
A
#
# COMPACT_ATOMS: atom_id res chain seq x y z
N ASN A 1 -17.44 -3.36 10.03
CA ASN A 1 -16.43 -3.02 9.04
C ASN A 1 -15.65 -1.81 9.55
N HIS A 2 -14.30 -1.93 9.55
CA HIS A 2 -13.39 -0.87 9.98
C HIS A 2 -12.64 -0.37 8.75
N TYR A 3 -13.26 0.51 7.99
CA TYR A 3 -12.60 1.20 6.89
C TYR A 3 -12.84 2.71 6.99
N ILE A 4 -11.92 3.47 6.44
CA ILE A 4 -12.04 4.92 6.25
C ILE A 4 -11.75 5.25 4.79
N THR A 5 -12.45 6.24 4.27
CA THR A 5 -12.18 6.81 2.95
C THR A 5 -11.37 8.09 3.14
N ILE A 6 -10.22 8.17 2.48
CA ILE A 6 -9.36 9.34 2.43
C ILE A 6 -9.59 9.97 1.05
N LYS A 7 -9.92 11.26 1.02
CA LYS A 7 -10.33 11.94 -0.22
C LYS A 7 -9.15 12.51 -1.01
N THR A 8 -8.01 12.67 -0.35
CA THR A 8 -6.79 13.21 -0.94
C THR A 8 -5.63 12.25 -0.78
N GLU A 9 -4.54 12.46 -1.50
CA GLU A 9 -3.29 11.71 -1.31
C GLU A 9 -2.37 12.38 -0.27
N GLU A 10 -2.92 13.25 0.58
CA GLU A 10 -2.15 13.95 1.60
C GLU A 10 -1.94 13.06 2.84
N PRO A 11 -0.68 12.77 3.21
CA PRO A 11 -0.37 11.91 4.37
C PRO A 11 -0.91 12.47 5.69
N ASP A 12 -1.05 13.79 5.83
CA ASP A 12 -1.53 14.42 7.06
C ASP A 12 -3.03 14.25 7.26
N GLU A 13 -3.83 14.31 6.18
CA GLU A 13 -5.25 13.96 6.24
C GLU A 13 -5.43 12.48 6.63
N ALA A 14 -4.68 11.60 5.98
CA ALA A 14 -4.67 10.18 6.31
C ALA A 14 -4.32 9.95 7.79
N ALA A 15 -3.30 10.62 8.29
CA ALA A 15 -2.87 10.50 9.68
C ALA A 15 -3.97 10.92 10.67
N LEU A 16 -4.67 12.02 10.39
CA LEU A 16 -5.76 12.52 11.24
C LEU A 16 -6.92 11.51 11.32
N LEU A 17 -7.35 11.00 10.17
CA LEU A 17 -8.46 10.04 10.09
C LEU A 17 -8.11 8.69 10.72
N ILE A 18 -6.91 8.18 10.44
CA ILE A 18 -6.42 6.92 11.03
C ILE A 18 -6.26 7.06 12.53
N LYS A 19 -5.69 8.16 13.02
CA LYS A 19 -5.59 8.44 14.47
C LYS A 19 -6.95 8.38 15.14
N LYS A 20 -7.94 9.05 14.57
CA LYS A 20 -9.33 9.04 15.08
C LYS A 20 -9.91 7.63 15.12
N MET A 21 -9.68 6.82 14.08
CA MET A 21 -10.13 5.43 14.02
C MET A 21 -9.45 4.55 15.10
N LEU A 22 -8.13 4.64 15.23
CA LEU A 22 -7.36 3.87 16.21
C LEU A 22 -7.66 4.26 17.66
N THR A 23 -8.00 5.53 17.89
CA THR A 23 -8.42 6.01 19.22
C THR A 23 -9.79 5.44 19.59
N LYS A 24 -10.72 5.37 18.63
CA LYS A 24 -12.05 4.79 18.85
C LYS A 24 -12.02 3.28 19.03
N ASN A 25 -11.12 2.59 18.35
CA ASN A 25 -11.04 1.13 18.37
C ASN A 25 -9.61 0.65 18.65
N LYS A 26 -9.31 0.43 19.90
CA LYS A 26 -8.01 -0.06 20.36
C LYS A 26 -7.69 -1.51 19.96
N LYS A 27 -8.68 -2.26 19.45
CA LYS A 27 -8.51 -3.66 19.02
C LYS A 27 -7.93 -3.80 17.61
N ILE A 28 -7.77 -2.69 16.88
CA ILE A 28 -7.15 -2.72 15.55
C ILE A 28 -5.65 -2.97 15.71
N THR A 29 -5.17 -4.06 15.10
CA THR A 29 -3.78 -4.50 15.12
C THR A 29 -3.14 -4.54 13.74
N ALA A 30 -3.90 -4.26 12.67
CA ALA A 30 -3.38 -4.20 11.32
C ALA A 30 -4.11 -3.15 10.47
N LEU A 31 -3.39 -2.51 9.55
CA LEU A 31 -3.89 -1.57 8.59
C LEU A 31 -3.46 -2.00 7.18
N ILE A 32 -4.43 -2.03 6.26
CA ILE A 32 -4.18 -2.17 4.83
C ILE A 32 -4.44 -0.82 4.19
N CYS A 33 -3.40 -0.24 3.59
CA CYS A 33 -3.45 1.08 2.97
C CYS A 33 -3.49 0.92 1.44
N SER A 34 -4.36 1.67 0.77
CA SER A 34 -4.50 1.61 -0.69
C SER A 34 -3.35 2.28 -1.43
N THR A 35 -2.68 3.23 -0.81
CA THR A 35 -1.55 3.98 -1.40
C THR A 35 -0.40 4.13 -0.41
N GLU A 36 0.81 4.40 -0.92
CA GLU A 36 1.98 4.71 -0.09
C GLU A 36 1.76 5.93 0.79
N TYR A 37 1.08 6.96 0.29
CA TYR A 37 0.79 8.19 1.04
C TYR A 37 -0.12 7.92 2.24
N SER A 38 -1.15 7.09 2.07
CA SER A 38 -2.01 6.68 3.19
C SER A 38 -1.25 5.82 4.20
N ALA A 39 -0.27 5.01 3.77
CA ALA A 39 0.59 4.24 4.67
C ALA A 39 1.57 5.12 5.44
N VAL A 40 2.13 6.17 4.82
CA VAL A 40 2.91 7.21 5.53
C VAL A 40 2.06 7.90 6.57
N GLY A 41 0.81 8.24 6.24
CA GLY A 41 -0.16 8.77 7.20
C GLY A 41 -0.44 7.82 8.35
N ALA A 42 -0.52 6.50 8.07
CA ALA A 42 -0.68 5.49 9.11
C ALA A 42 0.52 5.46 10.07
N ILE A 43 1.75 5.57 9.56
CA ILE A 43 2.96 5.68 10.38
C ILE A 43 2.89 6.91 11.28
N LYS A 44 2.55 8.09 10.73
CA LYS A 44 2.39 9.33 11.50
C LYS A 44 1.34 9.17 12.61
N ALA A 45 0.19 8.56 12.30
CA ALA A 45 -0.87 8.30 13.26
C ALA A 45 -0.40 7.39 14.40
N CYS A 46 0.26 6.28 14.07
CA CYS A 46 0.79 5.33 15.04
C CYS A 46 1.83 5.98 15.96
N ASN A 47 2.77 6.74 15.39
CA ASN A 47 3.78 7.47 16.17
C ASN A 47 3.12 8.47 17.12
N SER A 48 2.08 9.20 16.69
CA SER A 48 1.36 10.16 17.54
C SER A 48 0.56 9.50 18.67
N LEU A 49 0.33 8.20 18.59
CA LEU A 49 -0.35 7.38 19.60
C LEU A 49 0.63 6.51 20.40
N ASN A 50 1.94 6.69 20.20
CA ASN A 50 3.01 5.87 20.80
C ASN A 50 2.83 4.37 20.53
N LYS A 51 2.23 4.00 19.38
CA LYS A 51 2.11 2.60 18.95
C LYS A 51 3.37 2.17 18.21
N LYS A 52 3.92 1.04 18.60
CA LYS A 52 5.08 0.43 17.94
C LYS A 52 4.63 -0.30 16.67
N ILE A 53 5.08 0.22 15.52
CA ILE A 53 4.79 -0.36 14.21
C ILE A 53 5.56 -1.68 14.09
N GLY A 54 4.86 -2.73 13.65
CA GLY A 54 5.40 -4.08 13.59
C GLY A 54 5.24 -4.88 14.90
N GLU A 55 5.03 -4.24 16.05
CA GLU A 55 4.76 -4.92 17.32
C GLU A 55 3.28 -4.80 17.73
N ASP A 56 2.79 -3.56 17.89
CA ASP A 56 1.39 -3.29 18.30
C ASP A 56 0.45 -3.26 17.10
N ILE A 57 0.95 -2.82 15.94
CA ILE A 57 0.16 -2.66 14.73
C ILE A 57 1.01 -2.94 13.49
N SER A 58 0.48 -3.76 12.59
CA SER A 58 1.08 -4.04 11.29
C SER A 58 0.51 -3.10 10.23
N ILE A 59 1.35 -2.68 9.28
CA ILE A 59 0.95 -1.83 8.16
C ILE A 59 1.42 -2.46 6.86
N ILE A 60 0.51 -2.59 5.90
CA ILE A 60 0.82 -3.01 4.53
C ILE A 60 0.19 -2.04 3.54
N THR A 61 0.85 -1.79 2.43
CA THR A 61 0.33 -0.94 1.36
C THR A 61 0.31 -1.65 0.01
N PHE A 62 -0.51 -1.15 -0.90
CA PHE A 62 -0.37 -1.44 -2.33
C PHE A 62 0.58 -0.41 -2.95
N ASP A 63 1.34 -0.83 -3.97
CA ASP A 63 2.28 0.01 -4.71
C ASP A 63 3.29 0.75 -3.82
N GLY A 64 4.26 0.06 -3.28
CA GLY A 64 5.19 0.64 -2.32
C GLY A 64 6.69 0.43 -2.62
N PRO A 65 7.18 0.49 -3.89
CA PRO A 65 8.60 0.24 -4.12
C PRO A 65 9.50 1.40 -3.72
N VAL A 66 9.06 2.65 -3.81
CA VAL A 66 9.90 3.82 -3.61
C VAL A 66 9.65 4.49 -2.27
N VAL A 67 8.51 5.12 -2.07
CA VAL A 67 8.21 5.88 -0.84
C VAL A 67 8.23 4.99 0.39
N GLY A 68 7.66 3.78 0.30
CA GLY A 68 7.66 2.82 1.40
C GLY A 68 9.07 2.36 1.81
N SER A 69 10.08 2.44 0.93
CA SER A 69 11.47 2.14 1.27
C SER A 69 12.18 3.27 2.02
N LEU A 70 11.68 4.49 1.89
CA LEU A 70 12.26 5.71 2.50
C LEU A 70 11.72 5.97 3.91
N THR A 71 10.73 5.23 4.37
CA THR A 71 10.17 5.37 5.73
C THR A 71 10.95 4.54 6.74
N TYR A 72 10.78 4.89 8.03
CA TYR A 72 11.28 4.08 9.12
C TYR A 72 10.16 3.80 10.14
N PRO A 73 9.83 2.50 10.40
CA PRO A 73 10.29 1.33 9.64
C PRO A 73 9.83 1.37 8.17
N SER A 74 10.60 0.72 7.28
CA SER A 74 10.24 0.62 5.86
C SER A 74 8.96 -0.20 5.67
N ILE A 75 8.06 0.27 4.81
CA ILE A 75 6.71 -0.28 4.66
C ILE A 75 6.71 -1.55 3.82
N THR A 76 6.14 -2.63 4.35
CA THR A 76 5.79 -3.85 3.60
C THR A 76 4.74 -3.52 2.56
N ALA A 77 4.92 -4.00 1.33
CA ALA A 77 4.07 -3.62 0.21
C ALA A 77 3.72 -4.78 -0.72
N VAL A 78 2.53 -4.70 -1.33
CA VAL A 78 2.15 -5.49 -2.50
C VAL A 78 2.57 -4.71 -3.74
N SER A 79 3.65 -5.12 -4.39
CA SER A 79 4.22 -4.44 -5.56
C SER A 79 3.72 -5.05 -6.86
N HIS A 80 3.27 -4.20 -7.77
CA HIS A 80 2.97 -4.58 -9.15
C HIS A 80 4.21 -4.40 -10.04
N PRO A 81 4.44 -5.26 -11.04
CA PRO A 81 5.54 -5.11 -11.99
C PRO A 81 5.21 -4.03 -13.03
N ARG A 82 5.19 -2.75 -12.61
CA ARG A 82 4.73 -1.59 -13.39
C ARG A 82 5.47 -1.45 -14.73
N GLU A 83 6.79 -1.61 -14.70
CA GLU A 83 7.64 -1.53 -15.89
C GLU A 83 7.22 -2.58 -16.94
N LYS A 84 7.04 -3.82 -16.48
CA LYS A 84 6.58 -4.91 -17.36
C LYS A 84 5.16 -4.69 -17.87
N LEU A 85 4.27 -4.13 -17.05
CA LEU A 85 2.91 -3.75 -17.47
C LEU A 85 2.95 -2.68 -18.56
N GLY A 86 3.79 -1.64 -18.39
CA GLY A 86 3.97 -0.58 -19.38
C GLY A 86 4.51 -1.11 -20.72
N LEU A 87 5.56 -1.93 -20.68
CA LEU A 87 6.12 -2.54 -21.90
C LEU A 87 5.09 -3.40 -22.63
N ASN A 88 4.40 -4.29 -21.93
CA ASN A 88 3.36 -5.12 -22.56
C ASN A 88 2.21 -4.28 -23.13
N ALA A 89 1.82 -3.18 -22.46
CA ALA A 89 0.78 -2.30 -22.99
C ALA A 89 1.20 -1.64 -24.30
N ILE A 90 2.46 -1.20 -24.42
CA ILE A 90 3.00 -0.61 -25.66
C ILE A 90 3.07 -1.68 -26.76
N GLU A 91 3.58 -2.88 -26.45
CA GLU A 91 3.62 -3.98 -27.43
C GLU A 91 2.23 -4.32 -27.95
N MET A 92 1.24 -4.41 -27.07
CA MET A 92 -0.15 -4.67 -27.44
C MET A 92 -0.73 -3.56 -28.33
N LEU A 93 -0.42 -2.28 -28.02
CA LEU A 93 -0.87 -1.15 -28.86
C LEU A 93 -0.27 -1.21 -30.26
N ILE A 94 1.02 -1.53 -30.41
CA ILE A 94 1.69 -1.68 -31.70
C ILE A 94 1.05 -2.84 -32.50
N GLU A 95 0.75 -3.95 -31.83
CA GLU A 95 0.09 -5.10 -32.49
C GLU A 95 -1.35 -4.78 -32.94
N MET A 96 -2.06 -3.89 -32.24
CA MET A 96 -3.45 -3.50 -32.59
C MET A 96 -3.56 -2.81 -33.95
N ASP A 97 -2.49 -2.22 -34.49
CA ASP A 97 -2.46 -1.64 -35.83
C ASP A 97 -2.50 -2.72 -36.92
N ASN A 98 -2.30 -3.97 -36.59
CA ASN A 98 -2.40 -5.10 -37.52
C ASN A 98 -3.86 -5.50 -37.72
N LYS A 99 -4.33 -5.55 -39.00
CA LYS A 99 -5.71 -5.95 -39.39
C LYS A 99 -6.13 -7.34 -38.87
N ASN A 100 -5.16 -8.19 -38.53
CA ASN A 100 -5.40 -9.54 -38.00
C ASN A 100 -5.22 -9.63 -36.48
N TYR A 101 -5.20 -8.48 -35.74
CA TYR A 101 -5.03 -8.46 -34.30
C TYR A 101 -6.12 -9.26 -33.58
N LYS A 102 -5.71 -10.22 -32.79
CA LYS A 102 -6.61 -10.94 -31.86
C LYS A 102 -6.48 -10.34 -30.48
N HIS A 103 -7.60 -10.06 -29.84
CA HIS A 103 -7.64 -9.51 -28.50
C HIS A 103 -6.80 -10.35 -27.54
N LYS A 104 -5.80 -9.73 -26.92
CA LYS A 104 -4.94 -10.33 -25.91
C LYS A 104 -5.22 -9.70 -24.55
N SER A 105 -5.03 -10.45 -23.48
CA SER A 105 -5.01 -9.92 -22.13
C SER A 105 -3.70 -10.30 -21.46
N TYR A 106 -3.14 -9.39 -20.69
CA TYR A 106 -1.94 -9.62 -19.90
C TYR A 106 -2.24 -9.50 -18.41
N LEU A 107 -2.05 -10.58 -17.67
CA LEU A 107 -2.23 -10.60 -16.22
C LEU A 107 -0.86 -10.60 -15.53
N ALA A 108 -0.51 -9.49 -14.92
CA ALA A 108 0.72 -9.37 -14.13
C ALA A 108 0.52 -9.92 -12.72
N LYS A 109 1.45 -10.77 -12.27
CA LYS A 109 1.42 -11.29 -10.89
C LYS A 109 2.09 -10.29 -9.95
N PRO A 110 1.39 -9.80 -8.91
CA PRO A 110 2.00 -8.97 -7.88
C PRO A 110 2.96 -9.78 -7.01
N LYS A 111 3.84 -9.08 -6.29
CA LYS A 111 4.75 -9.66 -5.30
C LYS A 111 4.62 -8.91 -3.98
N ILE A 112 4.74 -9.63 -2.87
CA ILE A 112 4.88 -9.00 -1.55
C ILE A 112 6.36 -8.69 -1.36
N ILE A 113 6.65 -7.42 -1.03
CA ILE A 113 7.97 -6.96 -0.58
C ILE A 113 7.88 -6.83 0.93
N GLU A 114 8.38 -7.83 1.63
CA GLU A 114 8.41 -7.83 3.10
C GLU A 114 9.45 -6.84 3.60
N ARG A 115 9.07 -6.01 4.58
CA ARG A 115 9.90 -5.01 5.23
C ARG A 115 9.57 -4.93 6.73
N GLY A 116 9.89 -3.80 7.38
CA GLY A 116 9.82 -3.64 8.83
C GLY A 116 8.46 -3.36 9.44
N THR A 117 7.37 -3.22 8.67
CA THR A 117 6.06 -2.82 9.22
C THR A 117 5.10 -3.98 9.50
N VAL A 118 5.49 -5.21 9.23
CA VAL A 118 4.66 -6.39 9.49
C VAL A 118 5.44 -7.39 10.32
N HIS A 119 4.88 -7.77 11.46
CA HIS A 119 5.41 -8.82 12.31
C HIS A 119 4.29 -9.73 12.81
N LYS A 120 4.67 -10.94 13.23
CA LYS A 120 3.75 -11.86 13.88
C LYS A 120 3.38 -11.29 15.23
N ILE A 121 2.11 -10.99 15.44
CA ILE A 121 1.61 -10.53 16.74
C ILE A 121 1.82 -11.65 17.76
N LYS A 122 2.56 -11.32 18.82
CA LYS A 122 2.69 -12.23 19.98
C LYS A 122 1.32 -12.28 20.65
N LYS A 123 0.73 -13.47 20.71
CA LYS A 123 -0.48 -13.73 21.49
C LYS A 123 -0.16 -13.70 22.98
#